data_f8f501a4c10f37c669d595be55535013
#
_entry.id   f8f501a4c10f37c669d595be55535013
#
_cell.length_a   1.000
_cell.length_b   1.000
_cell.length_c   1.000
_cell.angle_alpha   90.00
_cell.angle_beta   90.00
_cell.angle_gamma   90.00
#
_symmetry.space_group_name_H-M   'P 1'
#
loop_
_entity.id
_entity.type
_entity.pdbx_description
1 polymer ?
#
loop_
_entity_poly.entity_id
_entity_poly.type
_entity_poly.pdbx_seq_one_letter_code
_entity_poly.pdbx_strand_id
1 'polypeptide(L)'
;MTTLFDSAPGFDQPIAVLKHCHDRIRKQLATLDKLLTHLPVHGADQDARQAAQAVLKYFTQAAPLHHEDEEMDLLPALETTATQEDAALLKQLLPEIMKQHLQMTAQWSNLEKQLKQIQEGSSAQLSTLDIRHFSDMYLHHMELEETHIAPMAKRILSDAQMQRLGAAMQARRGIVPDAS
;
A
#
# COMPACT_ATOMS: atom_id res chain seq x y z
N MET A 1 -23.36 -10.60 18.64
CA MET A 1 -22.61 -11.71 18.03
C MET A 1 -21.39 -11.09 17.37
N THR A 2 -20.22 -11.20 17.98
CA THR A 2 -18.96 -10.73 17.41
C THR A 2 -18.59 -11.71 16.30
N THR A 3 -18.59 -11.25 15.07
CA THR A 3 -18.10 -12.06 13.93
C THR A 3 -16.61 -12.28 14.11
N LEU A 4 -16.18 -13.53 14.09
CA LEU A 4 -14.78 -13.96 14.23
C LEU A 4 -13.86 -13.56 13.05
N PHE A 5 -14.43 -12.88 12.06
CA PHE A 5 -13.71 -12.37 10.88
C PHE A 5 -14.10 -10.90 10.68
N ASP A 6 -13.14 -10.00 10.88
CA ASP A 6 -13.28 -8.62 10.42
C ASP A 6 -13.40 -8.64 8.89
N SER A 7 -14.57 -8.30 8.38
CA SER A 7 -14.75 -8.10 6.94
C SER A 7 -13.94 -6.87 6.53
N ALA A 8 -13.34 -6.89 5.33
CA ALA A 8 -12.67 -5.74 4.78
C ALA A 8 -13.63 -4.52 4.78
N PRO A 9 -13.14 -3.31 5.12
CA PRO A 9 -13.97 -2.12 5.13
C PRO A 9 -14.53 -1.82 3.73
N GLY A 10 -15.77 -1.32 3.66
CA GLY A 10 -16.38 -0.88 2.42
C GLY A 10 -15.85 0.48 1.96
N PHE A 11 -16.10 0.83 0.70
CA PHE A 11 -15.68 2.12 0.12
C PHE A 11 -16.47 3.33 0.66
N ASP A 12 -17.53 3.10 1.43
CA ASP A 12 -18.20 4.10 2.27
C ASP A 12 -17.28 4.60 3.42
N GLN A 13 -16.20 3.86 3.71
CA GLN A 13 -15.19 4.20 4.71
C GLN A 13 -13.78 4.29 4.07
N PRO A 14 -13.52 5.25 3.17
CA PRO A 14 -12.31 5.26 2.34
C PRO A 14 -11.01 5.30 3.15
N ILE A 15 -10.96 6.02 4.27
CA ILE A 15 -9.76 6.05 5.13
C ILE A 15 -9.53 4.69 5.82
N ALA A 16 -10.58 3.95 6.14
CA ALA A 16 -10.44 2.59 6.66
C ALA A 16 -9.95 1.62 5.58
N VAL A 17 -10.38 1.81 4.32
CA VAL A 17 -9.86 1.05 3.17
C VAL A 17 -8.36 1.29 2.97
N LEU A 18 -7.90 2.53 3.02
CA LEU A 18 -6.46 2.86 2.93
C LEU A 18 -5.66 2.20 4.06
N LYS A 19 -6.15 2.30 5.29
CA LYS A 19 -5.52 1.59 6.42
C LYS A 19 -5.48 0.08 6.22
N HIS A 20 -6.55 -0.52 5.70
CA HIS A 20 -6.57 -1.96 5.38
C HIS A 20 -5.54 -2.31 4.28
N CYS A 21 -5.30 -1.43 3.30
CA CYS A 21 -4.21 -1.58 2.33
C CYS A 21 -2.85 -1.62 3.04
N HIS A 22 -2.59 -0.72 4.00
CA HIS A 22 -1.36 -0.74 4.81
C HIS A 22 -1.17 -2.06 5.56
N ASP A 23 -2.22 -2.61 6.18
CA ASP A 23 -2.14 -3.90 6.87
C ASP A 23 -1.81 -5.05 5.89
N ARG A 24 -2.31 -4.98 4.66
CA ARG A 24 -1.96 -5.93 3.60
C ARG A 24 -0.52 -5.74 3.13
N ILE A 25 -0.03 -4.50 3.00
CA ILE A 25 1.39 -4.21 2.69
C ILE A 25 2.27 -4.84 3.76
N ARG A 26 2.02 -4.60 5.05
CA ARG A 26 2.77 -5.20 6.17
C ARG A 26 2.82 -6.72 6.07
N LYS A 27 1.70 -7.36 5.69
CA LYS A 27 1.66 -8.81 5.48
C LYS A 27 2.57 -9.26 4.34
N GLN A 28 2.64 -8.51 3.23
CA GLN A 28 3.55 -8.84 2.12
C GLN A 28 5.02 -8.61 2.50
N LEU A 29 5.34 -7.54 3.23
CA LEU A 29 6.68 -7.31 3.75
C LEU A 29 7.13 -8.45 4.68
N ALA A 30 6.26 -8.92 5.58
CA ALA A 30 6.53 -10.09 6.41
C ALA A 30 6.70 -11.38 5.60
N THR A 31 6.06 -11.51 4.45
CA THR A 31 6.27 -12.64 3.53
C THR A 31 7.66 -12.58 2.88
N LEU A 32 8.13 -11.38 2.51
CA LEU A 32 9.50 -11.18 2.01
C LEU A 32 10.55 -11.58 3.05
N ASP A 33 10.37 -11.21 4.33
CA ASP A 33 11.27 -11.61 5.41
C ASP A 33 11.30 -13.13 5.61
N LYS A 34 10.15 -13.80 5.51
CA LYS A 34 10.09 -15.27 5.55
C LYS A 34 10.83 -15.92 4.38
N LEU A 35 10.72 -15.36 3.18
CA LEU A 35 11.47 -15.85 2.02
C LEU A 35 12.97 -15.76 2.22
N LEU A 36 13.50 -14.70 2.86
CA LEU A 36 14.93 -14.57 3.18
C LEU A 36 15.46 -15.72 4.06
N THR A 37 14.65 -16.24 4.96
CA THR A 37 15.03 -17.36 5.83
C THR A 37 14.76 -18.72 5.21
N HIS A 38 13.75 -18.83 4.35
CA HIS A 38 13.33 -20.08 3.71
C HIS A 38 14.24 -20.48 2.55
N LEU A 39 14.54 -19.54 1.65
CA LEU A 39 15.28 -19.82 0.42
C LEU A 39 16.67 -20.46 0.62
N PRO A 40 17.49 -20.04 1.61
CA PRO A 40 18.81 -20.67 1.84
C PRO A 40 18.73 -22.14 2.26
N VAL A 41 17.62 -22.58 2.85
CA VAL A 41 17.43 -23.93 3.38
C VAL A 41 16.71 -24.83 2.38
N HIS A 42 15.67 -24.31 1.72
CA HIS A 42 14.75 -25.09 0.90
C HIS A 42 14.85 -24.78 -0.60
N GLY A 43 15.59 -23.73 -0.99
CA GLY A 43 15.64 -23.26 -2.36
C GLY A 43 14.30 -22.66 -2.81
N ALA A 44 14.12 -22.54 -4.12
CA ALA A 44 12.86 -22.09 -4.74
C ALA A 44 11.86 -23.26 -4.86
N ASP A 45 11.50 -23.85 -3.74
CA ASP A 45 10.49 -24.92 -3.67
C ASP A 45 9.06 -24.37 -3.95
N GLN A 46 8.05 -25.23 -3.88
CA GLN A 46 6.68 -24.86 -4.18
C GLN A 46 6.15 -23.74 -3.26
N ASP A 47 6.49 -23.78 -1.97
CA ASP A 47 6.05 -22.78 -0.99
C ASP A 47 6.70 -21.41 -1.27
N ALA A 48 8.00 -21.39 -1.55
CA ALA A 48 8.72 -20.17 -1.93
C ALA A 48 8.16 -19.55 -3.23
N ARG A 49 7.86 -20.38 -4.23
CA ARG A 49 7.29 -19.93 -5.51
C ARG A 49 5.89 -19.33 -5.35
N GLN A 50 5.04 -19.94 -4.53
CA GLN A 50 3.70 -19.42 -4.21
C GLN A 50 3.79 -18.12 -3.41
N ALA A 51 4.69 -18.04 -2.44
CA ALA A 51 4.93 -16.83 -1.67
C ALA A 51 5.41 -15.67 -2.57
N ALA A 52 6.38 -15.92 -3.45
CA ALA A 52 6.87 -14.95 -4.43
C ALA A 52 5.76 -14.47 -5.36
N GLN A 53 4.91 -15.39 -5.86
CA GLN A 53 3.77 -15.06 -6.69
C GLN A 53 2.76 -14.15 -5.98
N ALA A 54 2.47 -14.40 -4.69
CA ALA A 54 1.54 -13.59 -3.91
C ALA A 54 2.07 -12.16 -3.71
N VAL A 55 3.37 -12.02 -3.40
CA VAL A 55 4.05 -10.72 -3.27
C VAL A 55 4.06 -9.97 -4.60
N LEU A 56 4.45 -10.64 -5.69
CA LEU A 56 4.43 -10.09 -7.05
C LEU A 56 3.06 -9.54 -7.41
N LYS A 57 2.02 -10.36 -7.24
CA LYS A 57 0.64 -9.95 -7.53
C LYS A 57 0.24 -8.70 -6.76
N TYR A 58 0.58 -8.64 -5.48
CA TYR A 58 0.19 -7.52 -4.63
C TYR A 58 0.86 -6.21 -5.06
N PHE A 59 2.21 -6.19 -5.14
CA PHE A 59 2.94 -4.96 -5.45
C PHE A 59 2.86 -4.54 -6.93
N THR A 60 2.48 -5.44 -7.83
CA THR A 60 2.24 -5.09 -9.25
C THR A 60 0.82 -4.57 -9.49
N GLN A 61 -0.18 -5.02 -8.73
CA GLN A 61 -1.59 -4.71 -9.00
C GLN A 61 -2.25 -3.85 -7.93
N ALA A 62 -2.10 -4.19 -6.65
CA ALA A 62 -2.84 -3.56 -5.57
C ALA A 62 -2.15 -2.31 -5.01
N ALA A 63 -0.83 -2.36 -4.81
CA ALA A 63 -0.07 -1.23 -4.27
C ALA A 63 -0.10 0.01 -5.19
N PRO A 64 0.03 -0.10 -6.52
CA PRO A 64 -0.13 1.07 -7.40
C PRO A 64 -1.49 1.74 -7.28
N LEU A 65 -2.58 0.96 -7.20
CA LEU A 65 -3.93 1.53 -7.03
C LEU A 65 -4.10 2.27 -5.71
N HIS A 66 -3.42 1.82 -4.64
CA HIS A 66 -3.40 2.49 -3.36
C HIS A 66 -2.69 3.86 -3.45
N HIS A 67 -1.51 3.94 -4.06
CA HIS A 67 -0.84 5.21 -4.29
C HIS A 67 -1.66 6.14 -5.21
N GLU A 68 -2.32 5.60 -6.24
CA GLU A 68 -3.23 6.39 -7.09
C GLU A 68 -4.44 6.95 -6.30
N ASP A 69 -5.00 6.20 -5.35
CA ASP A 69 -6.06 6.69 -4.46
C ASP A 69 -5.60 7.90 -3.65
N GLU A 70 -4.36 7.91 -3.22
CA GLU A 70 -3.76 9.02 -2.48
C GLU A 70 -3.42 10.19 -3.37
N GLU A 71 -2.67 9.96 -4.44
CA GLU A 71 -2.15 11.01 -5.33
C GLU A 71 -3.25 11.72 -6.13
N MET A 72 -4.27 10.98 -6.58
CA MET A 72 -5.30 11.52 -7.45
C MET A 72 -6.51 12.06 -6.70
N ASP A 73 -6.77 11.57 -5.49
CA ASP A 73 -8.02 11.89 -4.80
C ASP A 73 -7.81 12.40 -3.37
N LEU A 74 -7.13 11.65 -2.49
CA LEU A 74 -7.00 12.02 -1.08
C LEU A 74 -6.17 13.29 -0.89
N LEU A 75 -4.93 13.31 -1.40
CA LEU A 75 -4.01 14.43 -1.19
C LEU A 75 -4.54 15.73 -1.83
N PRO A 76 -5.08 15.73 -3.07
CA PRO A 76 -5.72 16.92 -3.63
C PRO A 76 -6.94 17.40 -2.84
N ALA A 77 -7.75 16.49 -2.28
CA ALA A 77 -8.87 16.87 -1.43
C ALA A 77 -8.40 17.55 -0.14
N LEU A 78 -7.31 17.06 0.45
CA LEU A 78 -6.70 17.71 1.62
C LEU A 78 -6.11 19.07 1.29
N GLU A 79 -5.38 19.22 0.19
CA GLU A 79 -4.79 20.51 -0.24
C GLU A 79 -5.85 21.58 -0.43
N THR A 80 -7.02 21.22 -0.98
CA THR A 80 -8.12 22.18 -1.21
C THR A 80 -8.89 22.53 0.04
N THR A 81 -8.82 21.69 1.09
CA THR A 81 -9.64 21.83 2.30
C THR A 81 -8.84 22.33 3.50
N ALA A 82 -7.57 21.99 3.57
CA ALA A 82 -6.71 22.34 4.71
C ALA A 82 -6.50 23.87 4.84
N THR A 83 -6.50 24.34 6.07
CA THR A 83 -6.25 25.74 6.42
C THR A 83 -5.22 25.83 7.54
N GLN A 84 -4.60 27.00 7.69
CA GLN A 84 -3.69 27.31 8.80
C GLN A 84 -2.59 26.25 9.01
N GLU A 85 -2.55 25.61 10.19
CA GLU A 85 -1.53 24.63 10.55
C GLU A 85 -1.57 23.38 9.69
N ASP A 86 -2.77 22.92 9.31
CA ASP A 86 -2.93 21.75 8.42
C ASP A 86 -2.35 22.02 7.04
N ALA A 87 -2.61 23.19 6.47
CA ALA A 87 -2.06 23.60 5.19
C ALA A 87 -0.52 23.73 5.25
N ALA A 88 0.01 24.26 6.34
CA ALA A 88 1.46 24.35 6.56
C ALA A 88 2.10 22.96 6.66
N LEU A 89 1.47 22.04 7.40
CA LEU A 89 1.94 20.66 7.54
C LEU A 89 1.89 19.92 6.20
N LEU A 90 0.78 20.00 5.45
CA LEU A 90 0.66 19.38 4.12
C LEU A 90 1.75 19.88 3.16
N LYS A 91 2.03 21.18 3.15
CA LYS A 91 3.09 21.74 2.30
C LYS A 91 4.46 21.11 2.57
N GLN A 92 4.72 20.65 3.79
CA GLN A 92 5.96 19.95 4.14
C GLN A 92 5.89 18.46 3.76
N LEU A 93 4.76 17.80 4.00
CA LEU A 93 4.61 16.35 3.86
C LEU A 93 4.41 15.90 2.40
N LEU A 94 3.64 16.64 1.60
CA LEU A 94 3.31 16.23 0.24
C LEU A 94 4.53 15.96 -0.65
N PRO A 95 5.56 16.83 -0.70
CA PRO A 95 6.75 16.55 -1.51
C PRO A 95 7.49 15.30 -1.07
N GLU A 96 7.48 15.00 0.23
CA GLU A 96 8.13 13.80 0.78
C GLU A 96 7.33 12.54 0.45
N ILE A 97 6.00 12.54 0.59
CA ILE A 97 5.11 11.43 0.21
C ILE A 97 5.30 11.10 -1.27
N MET A 98 5.21 12.09 -2.15
CA MET A 98 5.36 11.92 -3.59
C MET A 98 6.74 11.36 -3.96
N LYS A 99 7.80 11.84 -3.31
CA LYS A 99 9.15 11.32 -3.48
C LYS A 99 9.26 9.86 -3.03
N GLN A 100 8.65 9.51 -1.90
CA GLN A 100 8.65 8.14 -1.38
C GLN A 100 7.94 7.18 -2.34
N HIS A 101 6.79 7.56 -2.95
CA HIS A 101 6.10 6.76 -3.96
C HIS A 101 7.01 6.47 -5.17
N LEU A 102 7.70 7.48 -5.68
CA LEU A 102 8.66 7.30 -6.78
C LEU A 102 9.82 6.36 -6.40
N GLN A 103 10.36 6.50 -5.19
CA GLN A 103 11.44 5.66 -4.70
C GLN A 103 10.99 4.21 -4.50
N MET A 104 9.81 3.98 -3.95
CA MET A 104 9.23 2.65 -3.79
C MET A 104 9.00 1.96 -5.13
N THR A 105 8.49 2.70 -6.12
CA THR A 105 8.33 2.19 -7.50
C THR A 105 9.67 1.79 -8.13
N ALA A 106 10.69 2.62 -7.97
CA ALA A 106 12.03 2.33 -8.49
C ALA A 106 12.65 1.09 -7.81
N GLN A 107 12.54 1.00 -6.49
CA GLN A 107 13.06 -0.12 -5.71
C GLN A 107 12.30 -1.42 -6.01
N TRP A 108 10.98 -1.35 -6.19
CA TRP A 108 10.16 -2.48 -6.59
C TRP A 108 10.64 -3.13 -7.89
N SER A 109 11.00 -2.33 -8.89
CA SER A 109 11.48 -2.83 -10.19
C SER A 109 12.67 -3.80 -10.07
N ASN A 110 13.54 -3.62 -9.06
CA ASN A 110 14.66 -4.50 -8.79
C ASN A 110 14.22 -5.80 -8.09
N LEU A 111 13.37 -5.69 -7.06
CA LEU A 111 12.83 -6.84 -6.32
C LEU A 111 11.93 -7.71 -7.21
N GLU A 112 11.14 -7.10 -8.07
CA GLU A 112 10.25 -7.80 -9.01
C GLU A 112 11.02 -8.81 -9.86
N LYS A 113 12.20 -8.45 -10.37
CA LYS A 113 13.07 -9.35 -11.17
C LYS A 113 13.52 -10.56 -10.36
N GLN A 114 13.96 -10.35 -9.12
CA GLN A 114 14.41 -11.43 -8.23
C GLN A 114 13.23 -12.37 -7.88
N LEU A 115 12.07 -11.81 -7.55
CA LEU A 115 10.89 -12.59 -7.20
C LEU A 115 10.33 -13.38 -8.40
N LYS A 116 10.39 -12.84 -9.63
CA LYS A 116 10.03 -13.58 -10.85
C LYS A 116 10.91 -14.81 -11.05
N GLN A 117 12.22 -14.70 -10.85
CA GLN A 117 13.14 -15.83 -10.93
C GLN A 117 12.85 -16.90 -9.87
N ILE A 118 12.46 -16.48 -8.64
CA ILE A 118 12.03 -17.42 -7.59
C ILE A 118 10.72 -18.10 -7.99
N GLN A 119 9.73 -17.34 -8.46
CA GLN A 119 8.44 -17.87 -8.92
C GLN A 119 8.62 -18.91 -10.03
N GLU A 120 9.53 -18.68 -10.95
CA GLU A 120 9.86 -19.60 -12.05
C GLU A 120 10.70 -20.80 -11.59
N GLY A 121 11.31 -20.72 -10.42
CA GLY A 121 12.22 -21.74 -9.90
C GLY A 121 13.61 -21.71 -10.53
N SER A 122 13.95 -20.63 -11.24
CA SER A 122 15.25 -20.45 -11.91
C SER A 122 16.35 -19.89 -10.99
N SER A 123 15.98 -19.31 -9.84
CA SER A 123 16.87 -18.81 -8.80
C SER A 123 16.26 -18.98 -7.42
N ALA A 124 17.11 -19.14 -6.41
CA ALA A 124 16.75 -19.09 -4.98
C ALA A 124 17.43 -17.90 -4.27
N GLN A 125 17.93 -16.94 -5.04
CA GLN A 125 18.63 -15.79 -4.47
C GLN A 125 17.66 -14.60 -4.30
N LEU A 126 17.69 -14.01 -3.11
CA LEU A 126 16.92 -12.82 -2.76
C LEU A 126 17.82 -11.90 -1.94
N SER A 127 17.95 -10.65 -2.36
CA SER A 127 18.82 -9.66 -1.72
C SER A 127 18.25 -9.20 -0.39
N THR A 128 18.91 -9.53 0.70
CA THR A 128 18.57 -9.05 2.05
C THR A 128 18.61 -7.52 2.14
N LEU A 129 19.57 -6.89 1.46
CA LEU A 129 19.71 -5.43 1.46
C LEU A 129 18.53 -4.76 0.77
N ASP A 130 18.13 -5.28 -0.40
CA ASP A 130 17.00 -4.74 -1.16
C ASP A 130 15.69 -4.90 -0.39
N ILE A 131 15.46 -6.07 0.24
CA ILE A 131 14.27 -6.32 1.06
C ILE A 131 14.21 -5.36 2.25
N ARG A 132 15.29 -5.21 2.99
CA ARG A 132 15.33 -4.29 4.15
C ARG A 132 15.05 -2.85 3.72
N HIS A 133 15.74 -2.38 2.69
CA HIS A 133 15.54 -1.03 2.18
C HIS A 133 14.08 -0.80 1.74
N PHE A 134 13.51 -1.74 0.98
CA PHE A 134 12.13 -1.67 0.54
C PHE A 134 11.13 -1.69 1.71
N SER A 135 11.35 -2.55 2.70
CA SER A 135 10.52 -2.64 3.89
C SER A 135 10.58 -1.37 4.74
N ASP A 136 11.78 -0.85 4.99
CA ASP A 136 11.97 0.38 5.78
C ASP A 136 11.30 1.58 5.12
N MET A 137 11.38 1.68 3.79
CA MET A 137 10.70 2.74 3.03
C MET A 137 9.18 2.68 3.22
N TYR A 138 8.57 1.52 3.03
CA TYR A 138 7.13 1.34 3.20
C TYR A 138 6.68 1.57 4.64
N LEU A 139 7.41 1.05 5.62
CA LEU A 139 7.06 1.22 7.04
C LEU A 139 7.10 2.70 7.45
N HIS A 140 8.15 3.43 7.04
CA HIS A 140 8.26 4.86 7.32
C HIS A 140 7.16 5.69 6.63
N HIS A 141 6.87 5.37 5.36
CA HIS A 141 5.82 5.99 4.58
C HIS A 141 4.45 5.82 5.24
N MET A 142 4.07 4.57 5.56
CA MET A 142 2.80 4.26 6.22
C MET A 142 2.69 4.93 7.60
N GLU A 143 3.79 5.01 8.37
CA GLU A 143 3.80 5.72 9.67
C GLU A 143 3.49 7.21 9.50
N LEU A 144 4.08 7.86 8.48
CA LEU A 144 3.83 9.25 8.18
C LEU A 144 2.35 9.50 7.84
N GLU A 145 1.76 8.65 7.02
CA GLU A 145 0.36 8.77 6.63
C GLU A 145 -0.61 8.44 7.76
N GLU A 146 -0.36 7.38 8.50
CA GLU A 146 -1.20 7.00 9.66
C GLU A 146 -1.13 8.01 10.79
N THR A 147 0.00 8.71 10.93
CA THR A 147 0.19 9.74 11.98
C THR A 147 -0.38 11.09 11.60
N HIS A 148 -0.30 11.49 10.33
CA HIS A 148 -0.63 12.85 9.91
C HIS A 148 -1.78 12.91 8.90
N ILE A 149 -1.70 12.16 7.81
CA ILE A 149 -2.63 12.28 6.69
C ILE A 149 -4.02 11.71 7.03
N ALA A 150 -4.08 10.48 7.53
CA ALA A 150 -5.34 9.83 7.86
C ALA A 150 -6.13 10.53 8.98
N PRO A 151 -5.50 10.97 10.11
CA PRO A 151 -6.21 11.76 11.11
C PRO A 151 -6.66 13.13 10.60
N MET A 152 -5.86 13.80 9.77
CA MET A 152 -6.24 15.05 9.14
C MET A 152 -7.46 14.86 8.23
N ALA A 153 -7.43 13.86 7.35
CA ALA A 153 -8.54 13.55 6.45
C ALA A 153 -9.85 13.33 7.21
N LYS A 154 -9.83 12.53 8.27
CA LYS A 154 -11.01 12.26 9.12
C LYS A 154 -11.55 13.50 9.79
N ARG A 155 -10.73 14.52 10.05
CA ARG A 155 -11.10 15.72 10.76
C ARG A 155 -11.62 16.82 9.85
N ILE A 156 -11.02 17.01 8.67
CA ILE A 156 -11.32 18.18 7.82
C ILE A 156 -12.15 17.87 6.58
N LEU A 157 -12.13 16.62 6.07
CA LEU A 157 -12.94 16.29 4.90
C LEU A 157 -14.41 16.12 5.27
N SER A 158 -15.30 16.72 4.48
CA SER A 158 -16.74 16.56 4.62
C SER A 158 -17.21 15.17 4.16
N ASP A 159 -18.42 14.77 4.58
CA ASP A 159 -19.03 13.51 4.16
C ASP A 159 -19.11 13.40 2.63
N ALA A 160 -19.42 14.50 1.93
CA ALA A 160 -19.46 14.53 0.48
C ALA A 160 -18.08 14.33 -0.17
N GLN A 161 -17.00 14.78 0.46
CA GLN A 161 -15.63 14.51 0.00
C GLN A 161 -15.24 13.07 0.27
N MET A 162 -15.57 12.51 1.43
CA MET A 162 -15.37 11.10 1.75
C MET A 162 -16.12 10.18 0.78
N GLN A 163 -17.38 10.49 0.45
CA GLN A 163 -18.15 9.73 -0.54
C GLN A 163 -17.50 9.77 -1.93
N ARG A 164 -17.03 10.94 -2.38
CA ARG A 164 -16.31 11.06 -3.67
C ARG A 164 -15.03 10.25 -3.68
N LEU A 165 -14.24 10.32 -2.61
CA LEU A 165 -13.01 9.53 -2.46
C LEU A 165 -13.31 8.04 -2.55
N GLY A 166 -14.28 7.53 -1.79
CA GLY A 166 -14.69 6.13 -1.82
C GLY A 166 -15.18 5.68 -3.20
N ALA A 167 -16.00 6.51 -3.87
CA ALA A 167 -16.47 6.23 -5.23
C ALA A 167 -15.33 6.17 -6.25
N ALA A 168 -14.35 7.07 -6.17
CA ALA A 168 -13.16 7.06 -7.03
C ALA A 168 -12.31 5.79 -6.81
N MET A 169 -12.07 5.42 -5.55
CA MET A 169 -11.36 4.18 -5.18
C MET A 169 -12.06 2.93 -5.71
N GLN A 170 -13.38 2.88 -5.63
CA GLN A 170 -14.21 1.79 -6.13
C GLN A 170 -14.13 1.69 -7.66
N ALA A 171 -14.30 2.82 -8.36
CA ALA A 171 -14.23 2.90 -9.81
C ALA A 171 -12.85 2.48 -10.35
N ARG A 172 -11.77 2.89 -9.70
CA ARG A 172 -10.39 2.52 -10.07
C ARG A 172 -10.15 1.01 -10.00
N ARG A 173 -10.89 0.31 -9.15
CA ARG A 173 -10.85 -1.17 -9.03
C ARG A 173 -11.85 -1.88 -9.95
N GLY A 174 -12.58 -1.15 -10.80
CA GLY A 174 -13.58 -1.72 -11.71
C GLY A 174 -14.80 -2.30 -10.99
N ILE A 175 -15.04 -1.88 -9.73
CA ILE A 175 -16.19 -2.35 -8.95
C ILE A 175 -17.37 -1.46 -9.28
N VAL A 176 -18.42 -2.02 -9.86
CA VAL A 176 -19.68 -1.29 -10.13
C VAL A 176 -20.47 -1.22 -8.83
N PRO A 177 -20.97 -0.02 -8.42
CA PRO A 177 -21.89 0.06 -7.29
C PRO A 177 -23.11 -0.80 -7.53
N ASP A 178 -23.55 -1.56 -6.52
CA ASP A 178 -24.82 -2.27 -6.60
C ASP A 178 -25.92 -1.26 -6.90
N ALA A 179 -26.70 -1.51 -7.97
CA ALA A 179 -27.86 -0.72 -8.30
C ALA A 179 -28.89 -0.89 -7.19
N SER A 180 -29.04 0.15 -6.35
CA SER A 180 -30.02 0.20 -5.26
C SER A 180 -31.42 0.38 -5.82
#